data_b35ffb18643fe39e95b275f0309bd4a4
#
_entry.id   b35ffb18643fe39e95b275f0309bd4a4
#
_cell.length_a   1.000
_cell.length_b   1.000
_cell.length_c   1.000
_cell.angle_alpha   90.00
_cell.angle_beta   90.00
_cell.angle_gamma   90.00
#
_symmetry.space_group_name_H-M   'P 1'
#
loop_
_entity.id
_entity.type
_entity.pdbx_description
1 polymer ?
#
loop_
_entity_poly.entity_id
_entity_poly.type
_entity_poly.pdbx_seq_one_letter_code
_entity_poly.pdbx_strand_id
1 'polypeptide(L)'
;WVPDNTVQRIGDVTEQNLVKRTEVSALSADYQSRMRQRFQQEIAENPHAPAKLIFRKGKELGANALAIPNNTILVTDELVAIAGNEEEVLAVLAHEQGHIVRQHAMQKLIAASSVAMAWEMIFQDGSSMLTAAAVKLSDADYSKHLEYDADDYAMKHLYGRGISSIYLSN
;
A
#
# COMPACT_ATOMS: atom_id res chain seq x y z
N TRP A 1 -11.87 -10.06 -14.37
CA TRP A 1 -10.57 -10.66 -14.07
C TRP A 1 -9.47 -9.91 -14.83
N VAL A 2 -8.50 -9.35 -14.11
CA VAL A 2 -7.33 -8.67 -14.70
C VAL A 2 -6.14 -9.63 -14.57
N PRO A 3 -5.36 -9.85 -15.63
CA PRO A 3 -4.18 -10.72 -15.55
C PRO A 3 -3.16 -10.22 -14.53
N ASP A 4 -2.56 -11.11 -13.75
CA ASP A 4 -1.60 -10.78 -12.68
C ASP A 4 -0.40 -9.96 -13.19
N ASN A 5 0.07 -10.24 -14.41
CA ASN A 5 1.13 -9.47 -15.03
C ASN A 5 0.76 -8.00 -15.30
N THR A 6 -0.51 -7.71 -15.60
CA THR A 6 -1.00 -6.33 -15.78
C THR A 6 -1.05 -5.62 -14.44
N VAL A 7 -1.56 -6.27 -13.39
CA VAL A 7 -1.58 -5.75 -12.02
C VAL A 7 -0.17 -5.41 -11.56
N GLN A 8 0.76 -6.33 -11.76
CA GLN A 8 2.17 -6.15 -11.42
C GLN A 8 2.78 -4.94 -12.15
N ARG A 9 2.57 -4.81 -13.46
CA ARG A 9 3.09 -3.68 -14.25
C ARG A 9 2.52 -2.34 -13.81
N ILE A 10 1.22 -2.26 -13.51
CA ILE A 10 0.61 -1.04 -12.95
C ILE A 10 1.26 -0.68 -11.63
N GLY A 11 1.45 -1.65 -10.75
CA GLY A 11 2.12 -1.46 -9.47
C GLY A 11 3.56 -0.98 -9.62
N ASP A 12 4.33 -1.57 -10.54
CA ASP A 12 5.73 -1.19 -10.77
C ASP A 12 5.84 0.26 -11.26
N VAL A 13 4.97 0.70 -12.16
CA VAL A 13 4.93 2.09 -12.63
C VAL A 13 4.47 3.03 -11.51
N THR A 14 3.50 2.62 -10.68
CA THR A 14 3.05 3.37 -9.52
C THR A 14 4.19 3.55 -8.52
N GLU A 15 4.91 2.49 -8.18
CA GLU A 15 6.07 2.53 -7.28
C GLU A 15 7.14 3.49 -7.82
N GLN A 16 7.49 3.37 -9.09
CA GLN A 16 8.47 4.26 -9.72
C GLN A 16 8.07 5.75 -9.65
N ASN A 17 6.80 6.06 -9.87
CA ASN A 17 6.29 7.43 -9.77
C ASN A 17 6.36 7.95 -8.33
N LEU A 18 5.98 7.14 -7.35
CA LEU A 18 6.07 7.49 -5.93
C LEU A 18 7.52 7.68 -5.49
N VAL A 19 8.44 6.82 -5.93
CA VAL A 19 9.87 6.95 -5.65
C VAL A 19 10.43 8.25 -6.23
N LYS A 20 10.01 8.69 -7.42
CA LYS A 20 10.42 9.98 -8.01
C LYS A 20 9.87 11.19 -7.26
N ARG A 21 8.69 11.08 -6.64
CA ARG A 21 8.05 12.16 -5.86
C ARG A 21 8.54 12.24 -4.42
N THR A 22 9.32 11.28 -3.97
CA THR A 22 9.83 11.14 -2.60
C THR A 22 11.35 11.14 -2.59
N GLU A 23 11.95 11.17 -1.39
CA GLU A 23 13.41 11.09 -1.21
C GLU A 23 13.79 9.82 -0.45
N VAL A 24 15.10 9.51 -0.43
CA VAL A 24 15.65 8.42 0.37
C VAL A 24 15.29 8.65 1.83
N SER A 25 14.81 7.61 2.49
CA SER A 25 14.46 7.64 3.92
C SER A 25 15.66 8.03 4.79
N ALA A 26 15.42 8.87 5.80
CA ALA A 26 16.37 9.22 6.83
C ALA A 26 16.31 8.30 8.06
N LEU A 27 15.38 7.35 8.09
CA LEU A 27 15.29 6.34 9.16
C LEU A 27 16.52 5.44 9.16
N SER A 28 17.00 5.06 10.34
CA SER A 28 18.17 4.19 10.47
C SER A 28 17.93 2.82 9.80
N ALA A 29 18.98 2.22 9.28
CA ALA A 29 18.91 0.87 8.68
C ALA A 29 18.40 -0.17 9.69
N ASP A 30 18.77 -0.03 10.97
CA ASP A 30 18.31 -0.92 12.04
C ASP A 30 16.79 -0.81 12.27
N TYR A 31 16.24 0.39 12.30
CA TYR A 31 14.81 0.61 12.40
C TYR A 31 14.07 -0.01 11.21
N GLN A 32 14.51 0.29 9.99
CA GLN A 32 13.90 -0.24 8.78
C GLN A 32 13.94 -1.79 8.74
N SER A 33 15.07 -2.39 9.11
CA SER A 33 15.23 -3.86 9.17
C SER A 33 14.31 -4.47 10.22
N ARG A 34 14.26 -3.88 11.41
CA ARG A 34 13.40 -4.35 12.50
C ARG A 34 11.92 -4.28 12.11
N MET A 35 11.48 -3.18 11.50
CA MET A 35 10.09 -3.03 11.06
C MET A 35 9.73 -4.00 9.95
N ARG A 36 10.63 -4.27 8.98
CA ARG A 36 10.41 -5.31 7.96
C ARG A 36 10.27 -6.70 8.58
N GLN A 37 11.12 -7.02 9.57
CA GLN A 37 11.05 -8.29 10.27
C GLN A 37 9.73 -8.43 11.05
N ARG A 38 9.37 -7.40 11.81
CA ARG A 38 8.11 -7.38 12.57
C ARG A 38 6.90 -7.52 11.65
N PHE A 39 6.86 -6.74 10.57
CA PHE A 39 5.80 -6.84 9.56
C PHE A 39 5.68 -8.26 9.00
N GLN A 40 6.79 -8.87 8.61
CA GLN A 40 6.80 -10.24 8.07
C GLN A 40 6.31 -11.27 9.08
N GLN A 41 6.66 -11.12 10.34
CA GLN A 41 6.31 -12.09 11.40
C GLN A 41 4.90 -11.87 11.97
N GLU A 42 4.47 -10.63 12.06
CA GLU A 42 3.27 -10.25 12.80
C GLU A 42 2.06 -9.93 11.90
N ILE A 43 2.29 -9.45 10.68
CA ILE A 43 1.24 -8.92 9.80
C ILE A 43 1.11 -9.71 8.51
N ALA A 44 2.22 -10.05 7.85
CA ALA A 44 2.18 -10.66 6.52
C ALA A 44 1.39 -11.98 6.53
N GLU A 45 0.37 -12.06 5.68
CA GLU A 45 -0.50 -13.23 5.60
C GLU A 45 0.19 -14.39 4.88
N ASN A 46 1.06 -14.08 3.93
CA ASN A 46 1.87 -15.05 3.22
C ASN A 46 3.36 -14.89 3.56
N PRO A 47 3.90 -15.68 4.51
CA PRO A 47 5.29 -15.56 4.91
C PRO A 47 6.29 -15.91 3.79
N HIS A 48 5.85 -16.61 2.73
CA HIS A 48 6.68 -16.95 1.57
C HIS A 48 6.72 -15.84 0.51
N ALA A 49 5.75 -14.91 0.54
CA ALA A 49 5.69 -13.77 -0.34
C ALA A 49 5.13 -12.55 0.40
N PRO A 50 5.80 -12.07 1.46
CA PRO A 50 5.35 -10.89 2.20
C PRO A 50 5.38 -9.67 1.28
N ALA A 51 4.54 -8.67 1.55
CA ALA A 51 4.63 -7.42 0.85
C ALA A 51 6.01 -6.79 1.06
N LYS A 52 6.54 -6.19 0.01
CA LYS A 52 7.78 -5.42 0.09
C LYS A 52 7.51 -4.12 0.83
N LEU A 53 8.22 -3.88 1.92
CA LEU A 53 8.11 -2.66 2.71
C LEU A 53 9.22 -1.68 2.35
N ILE A 54 8.87 -0.51 1.82
CA ILE A 54 9.81 0.56 1.46
C ILE A 54 9.56 1.80 2.30
N PHE A 55 10.63 2.40 2.83
CA PHE A 55 10.60 3.64 3.59
C PHE A 55 11.13 4.77 2.74
N ARG A 56 10.42 5.90 2.76
CA ARG A 56 10.76 7.08 1.97
C ARG A 56 10.49 8.35 2.78
N LYS A 57 11.27 9.39 2.56
CA LYS A 57 10.92 10.73 3.00
C LYS A 57 9.82 11.26 2.09
N GLY A 58 8.64 11.52 2.66
CA GLY A 58 7.40 11.71 1.91
C GLY A 58 7.30 13.04 1.16
N LYS A 59 7.96 14.09 1.65
CA LYS A 59 7.85 15.45 1.09
C LYS A 59 6.38 15.92 1.03
N GLU A 60 5.88 16.15 -0.18
CA GLU A 60 4.48 16.58 -0.40
C GLU A 60 3.44 15.53 -0.01
N LEU A 61 3.82 14.25 0.05
CA LEU A 61 2.93 13.20 0.55
C LEU A 61 2.68 13.31 2.06
N GLY A 62 3.57 14.01 2.79
CA GLY A 62 3.47 14.13 4.24
C GLY A 62 3.51 12.79 4.95
N ALA A 63 2.83 12.71 6.11
CA ALA A 63 2.66 11.47 6.86
C ALA A 63 1.66 10.55 6.14
N ASN A 64 2.15 9.46 5.55
CA ASN A 64 1.33 8.57 4.74
C ASN A 64 1.89 7.14 4.67
N ALA A 65 1.00 6.18 4.40
CA ALA A 65 1.33 4.84 3.94
C ALA A 65 0.47 4.51 2.72
N LEU A 66 1.00 3.73 1.79
CA LEU A 66 0.35 3.46 0.52
C LEU A 66 0.55 2.01 0.10
N ALA A 67 -0.55 1.28 -0.06
CA ALA A 67 -0.57 -0.06 -0.66
C ALA A 67 -0.46 0.05 -2.19
N ILE A 68 0.55 -0.57 -2.77
CA ILE A 68 0.82 -0.58 -4.20
C ILE A 68 0.49 -1.97 -4.76
N PRO A 69 -0.20 -2.08 -5.91
CA PRO A 69 -0.70 -3.37 -6.39
C PRO A 69 0.37 -4.39 -6.80
N ASN A 70 1.65 -4.02 -6.86
CA ASN A 70 2.77 -4.95 -7.02
C ASN A 70 3.24 -5.59 -5.71
N ASN A 71 2.36 -5.70 -4.72
CA ASN A 71 2.66 -6.23 -3.40
C ASN A 71 3.74 -5.42 -2.66
N THR A 72 3.67 -4.08 -2.75
CA THR A 72 4.56 -3.16 -2.05
C THR A 72 3.73 -2.25 -1.13
N ILE A 73 4.25 -1.96 0.06
CA ILE A 73 3.76 -0.91 0.95
C ILE A 73 4.85 0.15 1.06
N LEU A 74 4.54 1.39 0.68
CA LEU A 74 5.39 2.54 0.90
C LEU A 74 4.97 3.22 2.21
N VAL A 75 5.93 3.51 3.07
CA VAL A 75 5.71 4.23 4.35
C VAL A 75 6.60 5.47 4.36
N THR A 76 6.03 6.60 4.74
CA THR A 76 6.80 7.83 4.84
C THR A 76 7.45 7.98 6.22
N ASP A 77 8.64 8.60 6.24
CA ASP A 77 9.36 8.94 7.47
C ASP A 77 8.51 9.83 8.38
N GLU A 78 7.69 10.69 7.78
CA GLU A 78 6.78 11.60 8.46
C GLU A 78 5.67 10.82 9.20
N LEU A 79 5.15 9.71 8.63
CA LEU A 79 4.21 8.84 9.33
C LEU A 79 4.88 8.20 10.56
N VAL A 80 6.08 7.69 10.39
CA VAL A 80 6.85 7.09 11.51
C VAL A 80 7.12 8.13 12.59
N ALA A 81 7.39 9.38 12.22
CA ALA A 81 7.67 10.46 13.16
C ALA A 81 6.45 10.87 14.00
N ILE A 82 5.23 10.79 13.45
CA ILE A 82 4.00 11.12 14.19
C ILE A 82 3.42 9.93 14.96
N ALA A 83 3.77 8.70 14.57
CA ALA A 83 3.39 7.51 15.31
C ALA A 83 4.03 7.52 16.72
N GLY A 84 3.25 7.24 17.73
CA GLY A 84 3.71 7.24 19.13
C GLY A 84 4.64 6.08 19.47
N ASN A 85 4.53 4.99 18.72
CA ASN A 85 5.31 3.76 18.90
C ASN A 85 5.27 2.88 17.64
N GLU A 86 6.02 1.76 17.66
CA GLU A 86 6.08 0.83 16.53
C GLU A 86 4.76 0.07 16.31
N GLU A 87 3.96 -0.14 17.35
CA GLU A 87 2.65 -0.78 17.27
C GLU A 87 1.66 0.03 16.42
N GLU A 88 1.71 1.36 16.52
CA GLU A 88 0.91 2.23 15.66
C GLU A 88 1.32 2.11 14.19
N VAL A 89 2.61 2.04 13.91
CA VAL A 89 3.10 1.81 12.55
C VAL A 89 2.65 0.43 12.05
N LEU A 90 2.74 -0.62 12.88
CA LEU A 90 2.27 -1.96 12.52
C LEU A 90 0.75 -1.99 12.27
N ALA A 91 -0.04 -1.23 13.01
CA ALA A 91 -1.48 -1.12 12.79
C ALA A 91 -1.78 -0.53 11.40
N VAL A 92 -1.08 0.54 11.02
CA VAL A 92 -1.18 1.11 9.67
C VAL A 92 -0.73 0.09 8.62
N LEU A 93 0.37 -0.62 8.84
CA LEU A 93 0.84 -1.65 7.91
C LEU A 93 -0.16 -2.80 7.74
N ALA A 94 -0.88 -3.18 8.80
CA ALA A 94 -1.94 -4.19 8.72
C ALA A 94 -3.13 -3.68 7.88
N HIS A 95 -3.49 -2.42 8.01
CA HIS A 95 -4.50 -1.78 7.18
C HIS A 95 -4.08 -1.79 5.69
N GLU A 96 -2.86 -1.35 5.38
CA GLU A 96 -2.33 -1.37 4.01
C GLU A 96 -2.23 -2.79 3.44
N GLN A 97 -1.88 -3.77 4.27
CA GLN A 97 -1.91 -5.19 3.87
C GLN A 97 -3.34 -5.62 3.51
N GLY A 98 -4.35 -5.13 4.22
CA GLY A 98 -5.77 -5.33 3.89
C GLY A 98 -6.09 -4.85 2.48
N HIS A 99 -5.65 -3.64 2.10
CA HIS A 99 -5.83 -3.13 0.74
C HIS A 99 -5.18 -4.02 -0.33
N ILE A 100 -3.99 -4.56 -0.05
CA ILE A 100 -3.29 -5.48 -0.98
C ILE A 100 -4.07 -6.79 -1.13
N VAL A 101 -4.37 -7.45 -0.03
CA VAL A 101 -5.03 -8.78 -0.04
C VAL A 101 -6.42 -8.70 -0.69
N ARG A 102 -7.14 -7.61 -0.45
CA ARG A 102 -8.46 -7.36 -1.03
C ARG A 102 -8.42 -6.76 -2.44
N GLN A 103 -7.23 -6.46 -2.96
CA GLN A 103 -7.02 -5.86 -4.30
C GLN A 103 -7.80 -4.55 -4.49
N HIS A 104 -7.90 -3.73 -3.44
CA HIS A 104 -8.70 -2.49 -3.44
C HIS A 104 -8.24 -1.50 -4.51
N ALA A 105 -6.93 -1.37 -4.77
CA ALA A 105 -6.38 -0.54 -5.83
C ALA A 105 -6.94 -0.92 -7.21
N MET A 106 -7.06 -2.21 -7.49
CA MET A 106 -7.61 -2.69 -8.76
C MET A 106 -9.12 -2.49 -8.83
N GLN A 107 -9.86 -2.72 -7.74
CA GLN A 107 -11.30 -2.44 -7.69
C GLN A 107 -11.58 -0.97 -8.01
N LYS A 108 -10.78 -0.06 -7.41
CA LYS A 108 -10.89 1.37 -7.64
C LYS A 108 -10.59 1.75 -9.09
N LEU A 109 -9.51 1.18 -9.64
CA LEU A 109 -9.13 1.44 -11.02
C LEU A 109 -10.22 1.00 -12.01
N ILE A 110 -10.79 -0.18 -11.81
CA ILE A 110 -11.88 -0.71 -12.62
C ILE A 110 -13.13 0.18 -12.48
N ALA A 111 -13.48 0.60 -11.27
CA ALA A 111 -14.62 1.47 -11.02
C ALA A 111 -14.46 2.87 -11.63
N ALA A 112 -13.23 3.41 -11.66
CA ALA A 112 -12.92 4.72 -12.22
C ALA A 112 -12.75 4.71 -13.75
N SER A 113 -12.58 3.52 -14.35
CA SER A 113 -12.35 3.36 -15.78
C SER A 113 -13.67 3.05 -16.49
N SER A 114 -13.91 3.69 -17.65
CA SER A 114 -14.92 3.14 -18.56
C SER A 114 -14.49 1.73 -18.98
N VAL A 115 -15.45 0.84 -19.25
CA VAL A 115 -15.15 -0.54 -19.66
C VAL A 115 -14.16 -0.58 -20.84
N ALA A 116 -14.24 0.41 -21.75
CA ALA A 116 -13.32 0.54 -22.88
C ALA A 116 -11.87 0.83 -22.44
N MET A 117 -11.67 1.71 -21.44
CA MET A 117 -10.33 2.01 -20.90
C MET A 117 -9.74 0.82 -20.16
N ALA A 118 -10.56 0.10 -19.39
CA ALA A 118 -10.13 -1.12 -18.73
C ALA A 118 -9.71 -2.20 -19.74
N TRP A 119 -10.43 -2.30 -20.84
CA TRP A 119 -10.13 -3.23 -21.92
C TRP A 119 -8.83 -2.88 -22.67
N GLU A 120 -8.59 -1.60 -22.96
CA GLU A 120 -7.33 -1.13 -23.53
C GLU A 120 -6.13 -1.34 -22.61
N MET A 121 -6.29 -1.16 -21.29
CA MET A 121 -5.24 -1.46 -20.32
C MET A 121 -4.82 -2.93 -20.30
N ILE A 122 -5.76 -3.82 -20.57
CA ILE A 122 -5.52 -5.27 -20.50
C ILE A 122 -4.86 -5.79 -21.80
N PHE A 123 -5.24 -5.24 -22.97
CA PHE A 123 -4.95 -5.86 -24.24
C PHE A 123 -4.04 -5.05 -25.19
N GLN A 124 -3.74 -3.80 -24.91
CA GLN A 124 -2.84 -2.99 -25.71
C GLN A 124 -1.58 -2.58 -24.93
N ASP A 125 -0.46 -2.50 -25.62
CA ASP A 125 0.87 -2.15 -25.10
C ASP A 125 1.01 -0.64 -24.79
N GLY A 126 -0.03 -0.06 -24.19
CA GLY A 126 -0.16 1.37 -23.90
C GLY A 126 0.63 1.82 -22.69
N SER A 127 1.93 2.07 -22.82
CA SER A 127 2.76 2.62 -21.72
C SER A 127 2.21 3.94 -21.16
N SER A 128 1.56 4.76 -21.97
CA SER A 128 0.90 6.01 -21.56
C SER A 128 -0.32 5.77 -20.66
N MET A 129 -1.10 4.71 -20.93
CA MET A 129 -2.27 4.37 -20.12
C MET A 129 -1.88 3.75 -18.77
N LEU A 130 -0.82 2.93 -18.73
CA LEU A 130 -0.27 2.42 -17.48
C LEU A 130 0.21 3.56 -16.59
N THR A 131 0.86 4.57 -17.18
CA THR A 131 1.29 5.76 -16.43
C THR A 131 0.09 6.55 -15.89
N ALA A 132 -0.96 6.74 -16.69
CA ALA A 132 -2.18 7.42 -16.24
C ALA A 132 -2.90 6.65 -15.12
N ALA A 133 -2.97 5.32 -15.21
CA ALA A 133 -3.50 4.47 -14.15
C ALA A 133 -2.67 4.57 -12.86
N ALA A 134 -1.35 4.53 -12.98
CA ALA A 134 -0.44 4.65 -11.85
C ALA A 134 -0.56 6.01 -11.15
N VAL A 135 -0.70 7.11 -11.90
CA VAL A 135 -0.94 8.46 -11.33
C VAL A 135 -2.27 8.48 -10.58
N LYS A 136 -3.34 7.94 -11.15
CA LYS A 136 -4.64 7.86 -10.46
C LYS A 136 -4.58 7.07 -9.16
N LEU A 137 -3.83 5.97 -9.11
CA LEU A 137 -3.66 5.19 -7.87
C LEU A 137 -2.82 5.94 -6.84
N SER A 138 -1.81 6.68 -7.27
CA SER A 138 -0.93 7.45 -6.37
C SER A 138 -1.65 8.60 -5.65
N ASP A 139 -2.69 9.17 -6.25
CA ASP A 139 -3.37 10.36 -5.75
C ASP A 139 -4.80 10.07 -5.24
N ALA A 140 -5.14 8.80 -5.11
CA ALA A 140 -6.53 8.43 -4.91
C ALA A 140 -6.85 8.03 -3.46
N ASP A 141 -7.90 8.66 -2.89
CA ASP A 141 -8.56 8.18 -1.67
C ASP A 141 -9.44 6.97 -1.96
N TYR A 142 -9.50 6.03 -1.02
CA TYR A 142 -10.41 4.89 -1.11
C TYR A 142 -11.84 5.28 -0.71
N SER A 143 -12.82 4.54 -1.22
CA SER A 143 -14.20 4.70 -0.76
C SER A 143 -14.34 4.20 0.67
N LYS A 144 -15.29 4.76 1.44
CA LYS A 144 -15.53 4.34 2.84
C LYS A 144 -15.73 2.84 3.00
N HIS A 145 -16.34 2.17 2.03
CA HIS A 145 -16.53 0.72 2.08
C HIS A 145 -15.20 -0.04 2.01
N LEU A 146 -14.28 0.38 1.16
CA LEU A 146 -12.96 -0.23 1.03
C LEU A 146 -12.09 0.03 2.26
N GLU A 147 -12.24 1.22 2.88
CA GLU A 147 -11.60 1.55 4.15
C GLU A 147 -12.08 0.63 5.28
N TYR A 148 -13.41 0.45 5.42
CA TYR A 148 -13.95 -0.47 6.42
C TYR A 148 -13.51 -1.91 6.21
N ASP A 149 -13.36 -2.37 4.98
CA ASP A 149 -12.88 -3.73 4.67
C ASP A 149 -11.39 -3.89 5.03
N ALA A 150 -10.56 -2.85 4.81
CA ALA A 150 -9.15 -2.84 5.22
C ALA A 150 -9.02 -2.77 6.76
N ASP A 151 -9.85 -1.96 7.42
CA ASP A 151 -9.91 -1.89 8.89
C ASP A 151 -10.32 -3.23 9.51
N ASP A 152 -11.36 -3.90 8.96
CA ASP A 152 -11.80 -5.22 9.44
C ASP A 152 -10.68 -6.26 9.28
N TYR A 153 -9.95 -6.21 8.17
CA TYR A 153 -8.78 -7.05 7.96
C TYR A 153 -7.71 -6.78 9.02
N ALA A 154 -7.36 -5.52 9.23
CA ALA A 154 -6.36 -5.11 10.22
C ALA A 154 -6.77 -5.53 11.64
N MET A 155 -8.00 -5.27 12.04
CA MET A 155 -8.52 -5.65 13.36
C MET A 155 -8.42 -7.16 13.61
N LYS A 156 -8.78 -7.99 12.65
CA LYS A 156 -8.70 -9.45 12.78
C LYS A 156 -7.27 -9.93 12.98
N HIS A 157 -6.30 -9.31 12.31
CA HIS A 157 -4.89 -9.68 12.42
C HIS A 157 -4.23 -9.17 13.69
N LEU A 158 -4.57 -7.97 14.12
CA LEU A 158 -4.02 -7.34 15.33
C LEU A 158 -4.59 -7.94 16.62
N TYR A 159 -5.90 -8.22 16.64
CA TYR A 159 -6.58 -8.74 17.83
C TYR A 159 -6.02 -10.08 18.29
N GLY A 160 -5.69 -10.97 17.35
CA GLY A 160 -5.07 -12.27 17.67
C GLY A 160 -3.64 -12.19 18.20
N ARG A 161 -3.01 -10.99 18.19
CA ARG A 161 -1.60 -10.76 18.53
C ARG A 161 -1.39 -9.76 19.65
N GLY A 162 -2.47 -9.30 20.30
CA GLY A 162 -2.40 -8.39 21.46
C GLY A 162 -2.08 -6.94 21.10
N ILE A 163 -2.09 -6.57 19.81
CA ILE A 163 -1.95 -5.18 19.36
C ILE A 163 -3.34 -4.53 19.42
N SER A 164 -3.44 -3.39 20.11
CA SER A 164 -4.72 -2.73 20.32
C SER A 164 -5.26 -2.11 19.02
N SER A 165 -6.52 -2.40 18.71
CA SER A 165 -7.23 -1.80 17.56
C SER A 165 -7.50 -0.29 17.72
N ILE A 166 -7.22 0.29 18.89
CA ILE A 166 -7.36 1.73 19.15
C ILE A 166 -6.52 2.57 18.17
N TYR A 167 -5.47 1.99 17.62
CA TYR A 167 -4.58 2.65 16.66
C TYR A 167 -5.16 2.82 15.25
N LEU A 168 -6.31 2.20 14.95
CA LEU A 168 -7.02 2.34 13.67
C LEU A 168 -8.13 3.41 13.72
N SER A 169 -8.36 4.06 14.87
CA SER A 169 -9.52 4.95 15.08
C SER A 169 -9.22 6.45 14.97
N ASN A 170 -8.07 6.82 14.41
CA ASN A 170 -7.69 8.25 14.24
C ASN A 170 -7.66 8.67 12.77
#